data_c18323a3dcdcc0c734b43bf48376c9cb
#
_entry.id   c18323a3dcdcc0c734b43bf48376c9cb
#
_cell.length_a   1.000
_cell.length_b   1.000
_cell.length_c   1.000
_cell.angle_alpha   90.00
_cell.angle_beta   90.00
_cell.angle_gamma   90.00
#
_symmetry.space_group_name_H-M   'P 1'
#
loop_
_entity.id
_entity.type
_entity.pdbx_description
1 polymer ?
#
loop_
_entity_poly.entity_id
_entity_poly.type
_entity_poly.pdbx_seq_one_letter_code
_entity_poly.pdbx_strand_id
1 'polypeptide(L)'
;MKLYRFMSYAECDKLLKGETLVNSTDHSKKRGTASSAKGFCFGIGDEKQAKKALRRLRGIVSTDILMVFEPKDISKFTPCQGRYVDYEKIDSEGKCVDDYPIGWEPCRMFDEYCISSYSRDDIDIEVLEKDILPTFIVDFQ
;
A
#
# COMPACT_ATOMS: atom_id res chain seq x y z
N MET A 1 15.91 -5.71 -2.80
CA MET A 1 14.85 -4.69 -2.98
C MET A 1 13.91 -4.73 -1.80
N LYS A 2 13.70 -3.60 -1.15
CA LYS A 2 12.77 -3.51 -0.04
C LYS A 2 11.36 -3.24 -0.52
N LEU A 3 10.40 -3.93 0.09
CA LEU A 3 8.98 -3.71 -0.11
C LEU A 3 8.34 -3.35 1.23
N TYR A 4 7.22 -2.65 1.17
CA TYR A 4 6.44 -2.34 2.36
C TYR A 4 4.97 -2.68 2.18
N ARG A 5 4.29 -2.91 3.29
CA ARG A 5 2.85 -3.13 3.35
C ARG A 5 2.28 -2.55 4.63
N PHE A 6 1.15 -1.87 4.50
CA PHE A 6 0.29 -1.57 5.65
C PHE A 6 -0.73 -2.68 5.80
N MET A 7 -0.96 -3.13 7.03
CA MET A 7 -1.85 -4.26 7.27
C MET A 7 -2.61 -4.09 8.57
N SER A 8 -3.67 -4.90 8.73
CA SER A 8 -4.41 -5.02 9.98
C SER A 8 -3.64 -5.84 11.01
N TYR A 9 -4.03 -5.72 12.28
CA TYR A 9 -3.52 -6.59 13.35
C TYR A 9 -3.79 -8.06 13.05
N ALA A 10 -4.98 -8.38 12.50
CA ALA A 10 -5.36 -9.75 12.19
C ALA A 10 -4.46 -10.36 11.11
N GLU A 11 -4.16 -9.64 10.05
CA GLU A 11 -3.24 -10.09 9.00
C GLU A 11 -1.83 -10.32 9.59
N CYS A 12 -1.34 -9.36 10.36
CA CYS A 12 -0.03 -9.45 11.01
C CYS A 12 0.08 -10.66 11.95
N ASP A 13 -0.93 -10.90 12.78
CA ASP A 13 -0.95 -12.05 13.70
C ASP A 13 -0.85 -13.36 12.96
N LYS A 14 -1.61 -13.54 11.89
CA LYS A 14 -1.56 -14.74 11.05
C LYS A 14 -0.18 -14.93 10.44
N LEU A 15 0.39 -13.87 9.91
CA LEU A 15 1.73 -13.90 9.30
C LEU A 15 2.79 -14.32 10.33
N LEU A 16 2.77 -13.72 11.53
CA LEU A 16 3.74 -14.01 12.59
C LEU A 16 3.59 -15.42 13.17
N LYS A 17 2.39 -16.00 13.10
CA LYS A 17 2.14 -17.39 13.49
C LYS A 17 2.62 -18.41 12.46
N GLY A 18 3.10 -17.96 11.30
CA GLY A 18 3.57 -18.81 10.23
C GLY A 18 2.49 -19.33 9.31
N GLU A 19 1.28 -18.76 9.38
CA GLU A 19 0.20 -19.14 8.45
C GLU A 19 0.50 -18.63 7.04
N THR A 20 0.06 -19.40 6.05
CA THR A 20 0.06 -18.95 4.66
C THR A 20 -1.17 -18.08 4.43
N LEU A 21 -0.94 -16.82 4.05
CA LEU A 21 -1.99 -15.89 3.72
C LEU A 21 -2.36 -16.03 2.24
N VAL A 22 -3.64 -16.01 1.93
CA VAL A 22 -4.16 -16.13 0.56
C VAL A 22 -5.13 -14.99 0.27
N ASN A 23 -4.93 -14.32 -0.86
CA ASN A 23 -5.80 -13.27 -1.35
C ASN A 23 -5.79 -13.29 -2.88
N SER A 24 -6.94 -13.50 -3.50
CA SER A 24 -7.10 -13.52 -4.95
C SER A 24 -7.86 -12.32 -5.50
N THR A 25 -8.03 -11.26 -4.70
CA THR A 25 -8.77 -10.06 -5.10
C THR A 25 -8.13 -9.39 -6.31
N ASP A 26 -8.95 -9.12 -7.32
CA ASP A 26 -8.57 -8.27 -8.46
C ASP A 26 -8.94 -6.82 -8.10
N HIS A 27 -7.93 -5.96 -7.95
CA HIS A 27 -8.11 -4.58 -7.52
C HIS A 27 -8.52 -3.63 -8.66
N SER A 28 -8.59 -4.11 -9.89
CA SER A 28 -8.98 -3.28 -11.04
C SER A 28 -10.36 -2.64 -10.86
N LYS A 29 -11.29 -3.32 -10.19
CA LYS A 29 -12.63 -2.80 -9.90
C LYS A 29 -12.64 -1.68 -8.86
N LYS A 30 -11.73 -1.72 -7.88
CA LYS A 30 -11.63 -0.71 -6.81
C LYS A 30 -10.81 0.50 -7.21
N ARG A 31 -9.74 0.27 -7.98
CA ARG A 31 -8.74 1.29 -8.33
C ARG A 31 -8.86 1.79 -9.76
N GLY A 32 -9.90 1.34 -10.46
CA GLY A 32 -10.12 1.61 -11.88
C GLY A 32 -9.42 0.59 -12.79
N THR A 33 -9.88 0.54 -14.04
CA THR A 33 -9.42 -0.44 -15.04
C THR A 33 -7.93 -0.32 -15.38
N ALA A 34 -7.29 0.80 -15.04
CA ALA A 34 -5.86 1.00 -15.25
C ALA A 34 -4.98 0.25 -14.23
N SER A 35 -5.55 -0.20 -13.09
CA SER A 35 -4.80 -0.97 -12.11
C SER A 35 -4.59 -2.41 -12.58
N SER A 36 -3.37 -2.91 -12.43
CA SER A 36 -3.02 -4.33 -12.65
C SER A 36 -2.79 -5.10 -11.36
N ALA A 37 -3.04 -4.47 -10.21
CA ALA A 37 -2.78 -5.05 -8.90
C ALA A 37 -3.77 -6.17 -8.58
N LYS A 38 -3.27 -7.32 -8.12
CA LYS A 38 -4.04 -8.49 -7.72
C LYS A 38 -3.48 -9.12 -6.45
N GLY A 39 -4.36 -9.58 -5.58
CA GLY A 39 -3.95 -10.23 -4.33
C GLY A 39 -3.39 -9.25 -3.31
N PHE A 40 -2.34 -9.65 -2.63
CA PHE A 40 -1.60 -8.76 -1.72
C PHE A 40 -0.71 -7.83 -2.52
N CYS A 41 -0.78 -6.54 -2.24
CA CYS A 41 0.00 -5.52 -2.92
C CYS A 41 1.02 -4.91 -1.97
N PHE A 42 2.23 -4.69 -2.48
CA PHE A 42 3.36 -4.18 -1.71
C PHE A 42 3.97 -2.99 -2.44
N GLY A 43 4.18 -1.91 -1.71
CA GLY A 43 4.90 -0.75 -2.24
C GLY A 43 6.40 -1.01 -2.28
N ILE A 44 7.08 -0.35 -3.22
CA ILE A 44 8.53 -0.42 -3.36
C ILE A 44 9.16 0.65 -2.49
N GLY A 45 10.01 0.25 -1.55
CA GLY A 45 10.75 1.18 -0.73
C GLY A 45 10.94 0.73 0.71
N ASP A 46 11.59 1.60 1.47
CA ASP A 46 11.91 1.46 2.88
C ASP A 46 10.86 2.13 3.79
N GLU A 47 11.14 2.19 5.08
CA GLU A 47 10.28 2.84 6.07
C GLU A 47 9.95 4.29 5.72
N LYS A 48 10.94 5.04 5.24
CA LYS A 48 10.77 6.44 4.86
C LYS A 48 9.80 6.57 3.67
N GLN A 49 9.94 5.72 2.67
CA GLN A 49 9.05 5.70 1.51
C GLN A 49 7.63 5.26 1.92
N ALA A 50 7.53 4.28 2.80
CA ALA A 50 6.24 3.83 3.33
C ALA A 50 5.51 4.96 4.06
N LYS A 51 6.19 5.70 4.91
CA LYS A 51 5.59 6.81 5.66
C LYS A 51 5.13 7.95 4.75
N LYS A 52 5.83 8.20 3.65
CA LYS A 52 5.36 9.14 2.63
C LYS A 52 4.09 8.65 1.92
N ALA A 53 3.97 7.34 1.72
CA ALA A 53 2.82 6.74 1.07
C ALA A 53 1.59 6.62 1.99
N LEU A 54 1.75 6.77 3.29
CA LEU A 54 0.68 6.56 4.27
C LEU A 54 -0.55 7.43 4.00
N ARG A 55 -0.34 8.69 3.64
CA ARG A 55 -1.42 9.62 3.28
C ARG A 55 -2.25 9.10 2.09
N ARG A 56 -1.58 8.56 1.08
CA ARG A 56 -2.20 8.02 -0.13
C ARG A 56 -3.03 6.77 0.17
N LEU A 57 -2.57 5.94 1.08
CA LEU A 57 -3.14 4.61 1.35
C LEU A 57 -4.20 4.62 2.45
N ARG A 58 -4.26 5.69 3.25
CA ARG A 58 -5.24 5.81 4.32
C ARG A 58 -6.66 5.78 3.75
N GLY A 59 -7.52 4.99 4.40
CA GLY A 59 -8.91 4.81 3.95
C GLY A 59 -9.09 3.84 2.79
N ILE A 60 -7.98 3.40 2.17
CA ILE A 60 -7.99 2.39 1.11
C ILE A 60 -7.63 1.02 1.67
N VAL A 61 -6.63 0.99 2.54
CA VAL A 61 -6.16 -0.21 3.22
C VAL A 61 -6.10 0.02 4.72
N SER A 62 -6.04 -1.06 5.49
CA SER A 62 -5.76 -0.95 6.93
C SER A 62 -4.35 -0.42 7.13
N THR A 63 -4.19 0.57 8.01
CA THR A 63 -2.90 1.18 8.35
C THR A 63 -2.54 1.01 9.82
N ASP A 64 -2.93 -0.11 10.41
CA ASP A 64 -2.63 -0.40 11.82
C ASP A 64 -1.17 -0.74 12.04
N ILE A 65 -0.58 -1.45 11.07
CA ILE A 65 0.80 -1.93 11.14
C ILE A 65 1.52 -1.62 9.84
N LEU A 66 2.74 -1.13 9.95
CA LEU A 66 3.68 -1.03 8.83
C LEU A 66 4.69 -2.18 8.91
N MET A 67 4.82 -2.90 7.82
CA MET A 67 5.86 -3.90 7.62
C MET A 67 6.75 -3.51 6.46
N VAL A 68 8.06 -3.50 6.68
CA VAL A 68 9.08 -3.36 5.63
C VAL A 68 9.90 -4.65 5.61
N PHE A 69 10.11 -5.19 4.44
CA PHE A 69 10.77 -6.49 4.30
C PHE A 69 11.56 -6.59 2.99
N GLU A 70 12.46 -7.56 2.97
CA GLU A 70 13.11 -8.03 1.74
C GLU A 70 12.44 -9.33 1.30
N PRO A 71 11.95 -9.45 0.07
CA PRO A 71 11.55 -10.75 -0.47
C PRO A 71 12.76 -11.68 -0.54
N LYS A 72 12.61 -12.92 -0.10
CA LYS A 72 13.67 -13.93 -0.25
C LYS A 72 13.85 -14.31 -1.71
N ASP A 73 12.76 -14.35 -2.47
CA ASP A 73 12.76 -14.60 -3.91
C ASP A 73 11.78 -13.65 -4.60
N ILE A 74 12.30 -12.56 -5.12
CA ILE A 74 11.48 -11.54 -5.80
C ILE A 74 10.74 -12.10 -7.02
N SER A 75 11.21 -13.19 -7.62
CA SER A 75 10.55 -13.79 -8.78
C SER A 75 9.17 -14.37 -8.47
N LYS A 76 8.86 -14.62 -7.20
CA LYS A 76 7.54 -15.04 -6.75
C LYS A 76 6.52 -13.90 -6.73
N PHE A 77 6.99 -12.67 -6.74
CA PHE A 77 6.16 -11.47 -6.74
C PHE A 77 6.03 -10.94 -8.16
N THR A 78 4.83 -10.50 -8.52
CA THR A 78 4.54 -10.02 -9.86
C THR A 78 4.56 -8.49 -9.86
N PRO A 79 5.34 -7.84 -10.75
CA PRO A 79 5.25 -6.40 -10.94
C PRO A 79 3.83 -6.00 -11.36
N CYS A 80 3.30 -4.98 -10.71
CA CYS A 80 1.97 -4.48 -10.99
C CYS A 80 1.91 -2.97 -10.78
N GLN A 81 0.76 -2.38 -11.06
CA GLN A 81 0.51 -0.97 -10.80
C GLN A 81 -0.79 -0.79 -10.05
N GLY A 82 -0.76 0.04 -9.03
CA GLY A 82 -1.93 0.50 -8.32
C GLY A 82 -2.29 1.93 -8.73
N ARG A 83 -3.57 2.25 -8.74
CA ARG A 83 -4.07 3.60 -9.00
C ARG A 83 -4.55 4.21 -7.69
N TYR A 84 -3.96 5.34 -7.31
CA TYR A 84 -4.28 6.03 -6.07
C TYR A 84 -4.51 7.51 -6.32
N VAL A 85 -5.25 8.14 -5.42
CA VAL A 85 -5.38 9.60 -5.39
C VAL A 85 -4.01 10.21 -5.10
N ASP A 86 -3.62 11.18 -5.91
CA ASP A 86 -2.36 11.93 -5.71
C ASP A 86 -2.64 13.12 -4.78
N TYR A 87 -2.47 12.90 -3.49
CA TYR A 87 -2.74 13.94 -2.48
C TYR A 87 -1.78 15.12 -2.55
N GLU A 88 -0.67 15.03 -3.26
CA GLU A 88 0.19 16.18 -3.54
C GLU A 88 -0.47 17.18 -4.49
N LYS A 89 -1.48 16.74 -5.22
CA LYS A 89 -2.28 17.56 -6.13
C LYS A 89 -3.55 18.12 -5.49
N ILE A 90 -3.72 17.92 -4.19
CA ILE A 90 -4.87 18.41 -3.43
C ILE A 90 -4.36 19.41 -2.38
N ASP A 91 -4.96 20.59 -2.36
CA ASP A 91 -4.61 21.63 -1.37
C ASP A 91 -5.21 21.32 0.01
N SER A 92 -4.93 22.19 1.00
CA SER A 92 -5.40 22.03 2.37
C SER A 92 -6.93 22.06 2.51
N GLU A 93 -7.64 22.62 1.53
CA GLU A 93 -9.11 22.65 1.48
C GLU A 93 -9.73 21.44 0.78
N GLY A 94 -8.90 20.51 0.29
CA GLY A 94 -9.36 19.34 -0.43
C GLY A 94 -9.65 19.59 -1.91
N LYS A 95 -9.24 20.73 -2.45
CA LYS A 95 -9.41 21.08 -3.87
C LYS A 95 -8.18 20.69 -4.67
N CYS A 96 -8.38 20.30 -5.93
CA CYS A 96 -7.28 20.03 -6.85
C CYS A 96 -6.50 21.31 -7.14
N VAL A 97 -5.17 21.23 -7.05
CA VAL A 97 -4.27 22.36 -7.37
C VAL A 97 -4.04 22.51 -8.87
N ASP A 98 -4.33 21.47 -9.65
CA ASP A 98 -4.31 21.48 -11.12
C ASP A 98 -5.73 21.44 -11.65
N ASP A 99 -5.91 21.87 -12.91
CA ASP A 99 -7.19 21.80 -13.60
C ASP A 99 -7.53 20.36 -13.99
N TYR A 100 -8.47 19.78 -13.27
CA TYR A 100 -9.04 18.47 -13.62
C TYR A 100 -10.47 18.62 -14.08
N PRO A 101 -10.94 17.78 -15.02
CA PRO A 101 -12.34 17.78 -15.41
C PRO A 101 -13.26 17.56 -14.20
N ILE A 102 -14.45 18.17 -14.24
CA ILE A 102 -15.44 18.01 -13.16
C ILE A 102 -15.73 16.52 -12.93
N GLY A 103 -15.65 16.10 -11.65
CA GLY A 103 -15.86 14.70 -11.25
C GLY A 103 -14.63 13.82 -11.35
N TRP A 104 -13.48 14.36 -11.73
CA TRP A 104 -12.22 13.64 -11.74
C TRP A 104 -11.40 14.00 -10.52
N GLU A 105 -10.81 12.98 -9.89
CA GLU A 105 -9.82 13.16 -8.84
C GLU A 105 -8.41 13.07 -9.45
N PRO A 106 -7.43 13.80 -8.90
CA PRO A 106 -6.05 13.68 -9.36
C PRO A 106 -5.48 12.31 -8.95
N CYS A 107 -5.50 11.40 -9.89
CA CYS A 107 -4.98 10.05 -9.68
C CYS A 107 -3.69 9.85 -10.44
N ARG A 108 -2.82 8.99 -9.92
CA ARG A 108 -1.64 8.52 -10.65
C ARG A 108 -1.42 7.03 -10.39
N MET A 109 -0.65 6.42 -11.28
CA MET A 109 -0.26 5.03 -11.18
C MET A 109 1.02 4.92 -10.34
N PHE A 110 1.06 3.93 -9.48
CA PHE A 110 2.23 3.62 -8.65
C PHE A 110 2.68 2.20 -8.94
N ASP A 111 4.00 2.05 -9.12
CA ASP A 111 4.60 0.73 -9.27
C ASP A 111 4.60 -0.02 -7.95
N GLU A 112 4.15 -1.25 -8.00
CA GLU A 112 4.04 -2.15 -6.86
C GLU A 112 4.49 -3.55 -7.26
N TYR A 113 4.56 -4.43 -6.29
CA TYR A 113 4.60 -5.87 -6.50
C TYR A 113 3.38 -6.51 -5.85
N CYS A 114 2.90 -7.60 -6.43
CA CYS A 114 1.77 -8.33 -5.88
C CYS A 114 2.00 -9.83 -5.89
N ILE A 115 1.28 -10.52 -5.01
CA ILE A 115 1.32 -11.96 -4.87
C ILE A 115 -0.03 -12.44 -4.33
N SER A 116 -0.50 -13.59 -4.79
CA SER A 116 -1.78 -14.14 -4.33
C SER A 116 -1.66 -14.93 -3.03
N SER A 117 -0.47 -15.39 -2.69
CA SER A 117 -0.22 -16.21 -1.51
C SER A 117 1.20 -16.01 -1.01
N TYR A 118 1.38 -15.79 0.28
CA TYR A 118 2.70 -15.72 0.90
C TYR A 118 2.64 -16.07 2.37
N SER A 119 3.78 -16.41 2.93
CA SER A 119 3.97 -16.63 4.36
C SER A 119 5.22 -15.92 4.84
N ARG A 120 5.46 -15.96 6.15
CA ARG A 120 6.67 -15.42 6.75
C ARG A 120 7.95 -16.01 6.17
N ASP A 121 7.90 -17.24 5.67
CA ASP A 121 9.06 -17.91 5.08
C ASP A 121 9.48 -17.30 3.73
N ASP A 122 8.61 -16.53 3.09
CA ASP A 122 8.88 -15.87 1.81
C ASP A 122 9.55 -14.51 1.95
N ILE A 123 9.67 -13.98 3.17
CA ILE A 123 10.09 -12.61 3.44
C ILE A 123 11.06 -12.54 4.61
N ASP A 124 11.95 -11.53 4.56
CA ASP A 124 12.81 -11.13 5.68
C ASP A 124 12.30 -9.78 6.21
N ILE A 125 11.64 -9.81 7.37
CA ILE A 125 11.06 -8.60 7.99
C ILE A 125 12.18 -7.76 8.60
N GLU A 126 12.27 -6.49 8.21
CA GLU A 126 13.23 -5.52 8.76
C GLU A 126 12.56 -4.55 9.74
N VAL A 127 11.35 -4.11 9.44
CA VAL A 127 10.57 -3.18 10.26
C VAL A 127 9.17 -3.73 10.46
N LEU A 128 8.73 -3.72 11.71
CA LEU A 128 7.35 -4.04 12.08
C LEU A 128 6.91 -3.00 13.10
N GLU A 129 6.22 -1.96 12.63
CA GLU A 129 5.80 -0.84 13.47
C GLU A 129 4.29 -0.87 13.65
N LYS A 130 3.84 -0.86 14.90
CA LYS A 130 2.42 -0.89 15.28
C LYS A 130 1.92 0.52 15.60
N ASP A 131 0.61 0.71 15.48
CA ASP A 131 -0.09 1.93 15.88
C ASP A 131 0.43 3.18 15.16
N ILE A 132 0.58 3.08 13.84
CA ILE A 132 1.06 4.16 13.00
C ILE A 132 -0.02 5.21 12.83
N LEU A 133 0.30 6.45 13.20
CA LEU A 133 -0.57 7.60 12.97
C LEU A 133 -0.09 8.34 11.72
N PRO A 134 -0.97 8.54 10.73
CA PRO A 134 -0.62 9.35 9.56
C PRO A 134 -0.32 10.80 9.97
N THR A 135 0.86 11.29 9.64
CA THR A 135 1.29 12.65 10.01
C THR A 135 0.37 13.74 9.47
N PHE A 136 -0.24 13.50 8.32
CA PHE A 136 -1.13 14.49 7.71
C PHE A 136 -2.45 14.69 8.47
N ILE A 137 -2.83 13.81 9.40
CA ILE A 137 -4.01 14.01 10.25
C ILE A 137 -3.86 15.31 11.05
N VAL A 138 -2.66 15.62 11.47
CA VAL A 138 -2.35 16.85 12.24
C VAL A 138 -2.63 18.08 11.40
N ASP A 139 -2.41 18.02 10.08
CA ASP A 139 -2.59 19.16 9.17
C ASP A 139 -4.06 19.51 8.91
N PHE A 140 -4.98 18.60 9.24
CA PHE A 140 -6.41 18.77 9.02
C PHE A 140 -7.22 19.04 10.31
N GLN A 141 -6.54 19.22 11.42
CA GLN A 141 -7.18 19.53 12.70
C GLN A 141 -7.34 21.02 12.94
#